data_8acb64402d2894dab8edba607f1b2931
#
_entry.id   8acb64402d2894dab8edba607f1b2931
#
_cell.length_a   1.000
_cell.length_b   1.000
_cell.length_c   1.000
_cell.angle_alpha   90.00
_cell.angle_beta   90.00
_cell.angle_gamma   90.00
#
_symmetry.space_group_name_H-M   'P 1'
#
loop_
_entity.id
_entity.type
_entity.pdbx_description
1 polymer ?
#
loop_
_entity_poly.entity_id
_entity_poly.type
_entity_poly.pdbx_seq_one_letter_code
_entity_poly.pdbx_strand_id
1 'polypeptide(L)'
;MRTGRVIVSVLVVVAALVAGCSGASDDAAAPTVRGSWHGDIEVPGQPIAIGVSFAEDGSATIDIPAQGVRDAPLKDVRTEPDRVEFTIPDAPGDPGFRGKLDGDRLTGDWVQSGEKAPVTLQRGKIENLPRPQDPKPPYPYRSEDVTYRNGDIAIAGTLTEPEGSGPFPAMLLITGSGPQDRNEELMGHRPFQLLADTFTRAGYAVLRTDDRGVGGTSGTLDDATYPDLAADAAAGLAFLRTRPEIDPARVGLFGHSEGGYLAPMVAALPGSDVAFAVLMAGPSVPGADVLIEQNKVIMASTGAPQGQIDQQVAYVSEWSRLLRAGDIEGARAFTQRHNDSLPVAERAPQEVVDGFNTPYMTSFITHDPKPTLQALRVPVLAFFGDKDQQVIATQNEGPMRENLAAAPDATVHTFPGLNHLMQPTATGKPSEYATIETTIDPAVLTYVTGWLTQRVPPR
;
A
#
# COMPACT_ATOMS: atom_id res chain seq x y z
N MET A 1 -34.55 18.20 -8.79
CA MET A 1 -33.11 18.29 -8.60
C MET A 1 -32.66 17.01 -7.93
N ARG A 2 -32.13 16.08 -8.70
CA ARG A 2 -31.60 14.80 -8.19
C ARG A 2 -30.07 14.95 -8.11
N THR A 3 -29.57 15.05 -6.90
CA THR A 3 -28.13 15.07 -6.63
C THR A 3 -27.57 13.66 -6.82
N GLY A 4 -26.73 13.50 -7.85
CA GLY A 4 -26.02 12.24 -8.11
C GLY A 4 -25.07 11.91 -6.96
N ARG A 5 -25.17 10.70 -6.46
CA ARG A 5 -24.31 10.13 -5.43
C ARG A 5 -23.06 9.56 -6.13
N VAL A 6 -21.92 10.14 -5.90
CA VAL A 6 -20.64 9.52 -6.24
C VAL A 6 -20.17 8.73 -5.01
N ILE A 7 -20.29 7.41 -5.08
CA ILE A 7 -19.68 6.53 -4.08
C ILE A 7 -18.28 6.21 -4.60
N VAL A 8 -17.27 6.80 -3.98
CA VAL A 8 -15.86 6.43 -4.20
C VAL A 8 -15.54 5.28 -3.25
N SER A 9 -15.69 4.05 -3.75
CA SER A 9 -15.15 2.88 -3.05
C SER A 9 -13.66 2.79 -3.37
N VAL A 10 -12.80 3.04 -2.40
CA VAL A 10 -11.36 2.79 -2.51
C VAL A 10 -11.15 1.28 -2.37
N LEU A 11 -10.97 0.61 -3.49
CA LEU A 11 -10.51 -0.77 -3.55
C LEU A 11 -9.13 -0.79 -4.21
N VAL A 12 -8.15 -1.30 -3.50
CA VAL A 12 -6.82 -1.61 -4.04
C VAL A 12 -6.90 -3.01 -4.65
N VAL A 13 -6.78 -3.10 -5.96
CA VAL A 13 -6.58 -4.38 -6.65
C VAL A 13 -5.23 -4.29 -7.37
N VAL A 14 -4.31 -5.15 -6.98
CA VAL A 14 -3.01 -5.32 -7.64
C VAL A 14 -3.05 -6.61 -8.44
N ALA A 15 -2.81 -6.51 -9.75
CA ALA A 15 -2.56 -7.66 -10.61
C ALA A 15 -1.16 -7.56 -11.22
N ALA A 16 -0.41 -8.64 -11.11
CA ALA A 16 0.95 -8.78 -11.60
C ALA A 16 1.02 -9.18 -13.08
N LEU A 17 2.06 -8.76 -13.78
CA LEU A 17 2.32 -9.21 -15.13
C LEU A 17 3.73 -9.28 -15.66
N VAL A 18 3.88 -10.17 -16.61
CA VAL A 18 5.08 -10.61 -17.31
C VAL A 18 5.28 -9.82 -18.61
N ALA A 19 6.52 -9.47 -18.90
CA ALA A 19 6.94 -8.66 -20.05
C ALA A 19 7.31 -9.52 -21.29
N GLY A 20 7.08 -8.95 -22.48
CA GLY A 20 7.63 -9.44 -23.73
C GLY A 20 7.93 -8.29 -24.69
N CYS A 21 9.15 -8.26 -25.23
CA CYS A 21 9.65 -7.25 -26.19
C CYS A 21 9.58 -7.71 -27.64
N SER A 22 9.34 -6.81 -28.58
CA SER A 22 10.12 -6.68 -29.84
C SER A 22 9.61 -5.60 -30.81
N GLY A 23 10.47 -4.74 -31.27
CA GLY A 23 10.97 -4.36 -32.57
C GLY A 23 10.12 -3.57 -33.58
N ALA A 24 10.62 -2.40 -34.00
CA ALA A 24 9.99 -1.38 -34.83
C ALA A 24 10.20 -1.51 -36.34
N SER A 25 9.32 -0.90 -37.16
CA SER A 25 9.64 -0.32 -38.47
C SER A 25 8.65 0.79 -38.83
N ASP A 26 9.18 1.93 -39.30
CA ASP A 26 8.44 3.13 -39.73
C ASP A 26 7.87 2.99 -41.14
N ASP A 27 6.60 3.34 -41.30
CA ASP A 27 6.00 3.78 -42.56
C ASP A 27 4.85 4.75 -42.23
N ALA A 28 4.81 5.92 -42.90
CA ALA A 28 3.85 6.97 -42.68
C ALA A 28 2.42 6.51 -43.08
N ALA A 29 1.76 5.84 -42.15
CA ALA A 29 0.39 5.37 -42.25
C ALA A 29 -0.59 6.44 -41.77
N ALA A 30 -1.86 6.33 -42.19
CA ALA A 30 -2.99 7.11 -41.69
C ALA A 30 -2.97 7.25 -40.15
N PRO A 31 -3.52 8.32 -39.58
CA PRO A 31 -3.46 8.54 -38.12
C PRO A 31 -4.04 7.32 -37.41
N THR A 32 -3.19 6.63 -36.68
CA THR A 32 -3.54 5.41 -35.93
C THR A 32 -3.64 5.75 -34.47
N VAL A 33 -4.49 5.03 -33.74
CA VAL A 33 -4.62 5.16 -32.27
C VAL A 33 -3.38 4.60 -31.54
N ARG A 34 -2.50 3.87 -32.25
CA ARG A 34 -1.29 3.26 -31.66
C ARG A 34 -0.41 4.25 -30.94
N GLY A 35 0.24 3.78 -29.88
CA GLY A 35 1.11 4.56 -29.02
C GLY A 35 0.44 5.02 -27.74
N SER A 36 1.09 5.91 -27.01
CA SER A 36 0.64 6.35 -25.71
C SER A 36 -0.15 7.66 -25.81
N TRP A 37 -1.13 7.79 -24.94
CA TRP A 37 -2.05 8.91 -24.83
C TRP A 37 -2.22 9.29 -23.38
N HIS A 38 -2.38 10.56 -23.05
CA HIS A 38 -2.64 11.06 -21.69
C HIS A 38 -3.62 12.21 -21.69
N GLY A 39 -4.33 12.38 -20.59
CA GLY A 39 -5.28 13.47 -20.35
C GLY A 39 -6.09 13.23 -19.09
N ASP A 40 -7.19 13.95 -18.97
CA ASP A 40 -8.00 13.92 -17.76
C ASP A 40 -9.42 13.46 -18.04
N ILE A 41 -10.00 12.68 -17.12
CA ILE A 41 -11.43 12.47 -17.00
C ILE A 41 -11.97 13.69 -16.24
N GLU A 42 -12.82 14.48 -16.86
CA GLU A 42 -13.37 15.71 -16.28
C GLU A 42 -14.51 15.38 -15.30
N VAL A 43 -14.15 14.95 -14.08
CA VAL A 43 -15.11 14.72 -13.01
C VAL A 43 -15.32 16.03 -12.22
N PRO A 44 -16.56 16.45 -11.90
CA PRO A 44 -16.81 17.63 -11.10
C PRO A 44 -16.09 17.60 -9.77
N GLY A 45 -15.23 18.60 -9.54
CA GLY A 45 -14.48 18.79 -8.30
C GLY A 45 -13.02 18.33 -8.34
N GLN A 46 -12.67 17.30 -9.11
CA GLN A 46 -11.28 16.87 -9.26
C GLN A 46 -11.08 16.05 -10.54
N PRO A 47 -10.40 16.59 -11.58
CA PRO A 47 -10.01 15.81 -12.75
C PRO A 47 -9.16 14.62 -12.38
N ILE A 48 -9.36 13.48 -13.06
CA ILE A 48 -8.58 12.27 -12.86
C ILE A 48 -7.67 12.09 -14.06
N ALA A 49 -6.36 12.23 -13.85
CA ALA A 49 -5.37 12.01 -14.89
C ALA A 49 -5.30 10.53 -15.26
N ILE A 50 -5.32 10.24 -16.57
CA ILE A 50 -5.16 8.90 -17.12
C ILE A 50 -4.12 8.87 -18.24
N GLY A 51 -3.41 7.75 -18.35
CA GLY A 51 -2.59 7.38 -19.49
C GLY A 51 -3.15 6.14 -20.15
N VAL A 52 -3.16 6.07 -21.48
CA VAL A 52 -3.58 4.87 -22.21
C VAL A 52 -2.53 4.56 -23.27
N SER A 53 -2.09 3.31 -23.34
CA SER A 53 -1.13 2.84 -24.33
C SER A 53 -1.75 1.74 -25.19
N PHE A 54 -1.77 1.94 -26.52
CA PHE A 54 -2.26 0.97 -27.49
C PHE A 54 -1.06 0.33 -28.21
N ALA A 55 -0.91 -0.98 -28.04
CA ALA A 55 0.16 -1.76 -28.63
C ALA A 55 -0.12 -2.14 -30.11
N GLU A 56 0.90 -2.66 -30.80
CA GLU A 56 0.78 -3.08 -32.21
C GLU A 56 -0.09 -4.32 -32.41
N ASP A 57 -0.15 -5.19 -31.41
CA ASP A 57 -0.94 -6.42 -31.42
C ASP A 57 -2.44 -6.18 -31.13
N GLY A 58 -2.84 -4.92 -30.91
CA GLY A 58 -4.21 -4.54 -30.58
C GLY A 58 -4.54 -4.59 -29.10
N SER A 59 -3.62 -4.99 -28.25
CA SER A 59 -3.78 -4.86 -26.80
C SER A 59 -3.64 -3.39 -26.37
N ALA A 60 -4.20 -3.07 -25.20
CA ALA A 60 -4.03 -1.76 -24.61
C ALA A 60 -3.94 -1.85 -23.09
N THR A 61 -3.26 -0.86 -22.50
CA THR A 61 -3.13 -0.70 -21.05
C THR A 61 -3.54 0.70 -20.63
N ILE A 62 -3.90 0.83 -19.34
CA ILE A 62 -4.24 2.11 -18.73
C ILE A 62 -3.40 2.35 -17.47
N ASP A 63 -3.00 3.62 -17.31
CA ASP A 63 -2.43 4.16 -16.10
C ASP A 63 -3.43 5.14 -15.47
N ILE A 64 -3.69 5.01 -14.18
CA ILE A 64 -4.47 5.96 -13.37
C ILE A 64 -3.64 6.29 -12.12
N PRO A 65 -2.69 7.23 -12.21
CA PRO A 65 -1.75 7.50 -11.12
C PRO A 65 -2.42 7.80 -9.78
N ALA A 66 -3.53 8.55 -9.80
CA ALA A 66 -4.31 8.87 -8.59
C ALA A 66 -4.94 7.65 -7.90
N GLN A 67 -4.97 6.50 -8.57
CA GLN A 67 -5.50 5.25 -8.05
C GLN A 67 -4.42 4.16 -7.92
N GLY A 68 -3.15 4.50 -8.20
CA GLY A 68 -2.05 3.54 -8.19
C GLY A 68 -2.08 2.51 -9.32
N VAL A 69 -2.98 2.67 -10.30
CA VAL A 69 -3.12 1.76 -11.45
C VAL A 69 -2.01 2.05 -12.46
N ARG A 70 -1.25 1.02 -12.83
CA ARG A 70 -0.20 1.10 -13.85
C ARG A 70 -0.26 -0.09 -14.79
N ASP A 71 -0.08 0.19 -16.08
CA ASP A 71 -0.04 -0.80 -17.15
C ASP A 71 -1.18 -1.84 -17.05
N ALA A 72 -2.32 -1.46 -16.44
CA ALA A 72 -3.43 -2.38 -16.25
C ALA A 72 -4.05 -2.74 -17.61
N PRO A 73 -4.26 -4.03 -17.91
CA PRO A 73 -4.78 -4.44 -19.20
C PRO A 73 -6.22 -3.96 -19.39
N LEU A 74 -6.53 -3.57 -20.63
CA LEU A 74 -7.86 -3.17 -21.04
C LEU A 74 -8.54 -4.30 -21.84
N LYS A 75 -9.87 -4.37 -21.76
CA LYS A 75 -10.71 -5.29 -22.56
C LYS A 75 -11.60 -4.53 -23.54
N ASP A 76 -12.21 -5.25 -24.48
CA ASP A 76 -13.14 -4.71 -25.48
C ASP A 76 -12.53 -3.56 -26.31
N VAL A 77 -11.21 -3.65 -26.55
CA VAL A 77 -10.44 -2.60 -27.22
C VAL A 77 -10.84 -2.52 -28.69
N ARG A 78 -11.29 -1.36 -29.14
CA ARG A 78 -11.57 -1.03 -30.55
C ARG A 78 -10.83 0.25 -30.93
N THR A 79 -10.20 0.25 -32.08
CA THR A 79 -9.26 1.30 -32.50
C THR A 79 -9.53 1.82 -33.91
N GLU A 80 -10.79 1.71 -34.40
CA GLU A 80 -11.16 2.36 -35.66
C GLU A 80 -11.15 3.88 -35.49
N PRO A 81 -10.81 4.66 -36.54
CA PRO A 81 -10.67 6.11 -36.43
C PRO A 81 -11.93 6.84 -35.93
N ASP A 82 -13.10 6.36 -36.30
CA ASP A 82 -14.40 6.91 -35.91
C ASP A 82 -14.99 6.25 -34.65
N ARG A 83 -14.30 5.22 -34.11
CA ARG A 83 -14.75 4.47 -32.94
C ARG A 83 -13.58 3.92 -32.13
N VAL A 84 -13.23 4.62 -31.08
CA VAL A 84 -12.24 4.17 -30.10
C VAL A 84 -12.96 3.83 -28.81
N GLU A 85 -12.88 2.58 -28.38
CA GLU A 85 -13.55 2.09 -27.18
C GLU A 85 -12.61 1.16 -26.41
N PHE A 86 -12.71 1.17 -25.10
CA PHE A 86 -12.11 0.19 -24.20
C PHE A 86 -12.80 0.21 -22.83
N THR A 87 -12.66 -0.88 -22.08
CA THR A 87 -13.17 -1.02 -20.71
C THR A 87 -12.07 -1.52 -19.79
N ILE A 88 -12.13 -1.14 -18.52
CA ILE A 88 -11.29 -1.70 -17.46
C ILE A 88 -11.97 -2.99 -17.00
N PRO A 89 -11.29 -4.17 -17.06
CA PRO A 89 -11.86 -5.42 -16.58
C PRO A 89 -12.07 -5.37 -15.05
N ASP A 90 -13.11 -6.06 -14.61
CA ASP A 90 -13.36 -6.38 -13.19
C ASP A 90 -13.47 -5.15 -12.24
N ALA A 91 -13.68 -3.96 -12.82
CA ALA A 91 -13.87 -2.73 -12.08
C ALA A 91 -15.36 -2.40 -11.89
N PRO A 92 -15.79 -1.93 -10.72
CA PRO A 92 -17.19 -1.62 -10.43
C PRO A 92 -17.78 -0.59 -11.39
N GLY A 93 -18.95 -0.90 -11.95
CA GLY A 93 -19.67 -0.01 -12.86
C GLY A 93 -19.17 -0.01 -14.29
N ASP A 94 -18.36 -1.01 -14.68
CA ASP A 94 -17.83 -1.19 -16.04
C ASP A 94 -17.21 0.10 -16.62
N PRO A 95 -16.19 0.68 -15.93
CA PRO A 95 -15.59 1.92 -16.38
C PRO A 95 -14.87 1.74 -17.71
N GLY A 96 -15.04 2.71 -18.61
CA GLY A 96 -14.39 2.65 -19.92
C GLY A 96 -14.56 3.94 -20.71
N PHE A 97 -13.82 4.02 -21.81
CA PHE A 97 -13.83 5.14 -22.74
C PHE A 97 -14.64 4.80 -23.99
N ARG A 98 -15.40 5.76 -24.49
CA ARG A 98 -16.08 5.71 -25.79
C ARG A 98 -15.90 7.04 -26.50
N GLY A 99 -15.22 7.00 -27.62
CA GLY A 99 -14.89 8.21 -28.36
C GLY A 99 -14.36 7.92 -29.76
N LYS A 100 -13.62 8.88 -30.30
CA LYS A 100 -13.05 8.85 -31.65
C LYS A 100 -11.68 9.53 -31.69
N LEU A 101 -10.91 9.17 -32.69
CA LEU A 101 -9.65 9.85 -33.04
C LEU A 101 -9.97 11.10 -33.87
N ASP A 102 -9.48 12.25 -33.45
CA ASP A 102 -9.56 13.54 -34.16
C ASP A 102 -8.16 14.16 -34.22
N GLY A 103 -7.47 13.92 -35.34
CA GLY A 103 -6.05 14.27 -35.47
C GLY A 103 -5.17 13.58 -34.43
N ASP A 104 -4.52 14.39 -33.59
CA ASP A 104 -3.68 13.94 -32.47
C ASP A 104 -4.42 13.98 -31.12
N ARG A 105 -5.74 13.87 -31.14
CA ARG A 105 -6.56 13.83 -29.93
C ARG A 105 -7.55 12.67 -29.97
N LEU A 106 -7.71 11.98 -28.83
CA LEU A 106 -8.82 11.09 -28.59
C LEU A 106 -9.87 11.86 -27.76
N THR A 107 -11.03 12.09 -28.33
CA THR A 107 -12.12 12.82 -27.68
C THR A 107 -13.35 11.95 -27.50
N GLY A 108 -13.94 11.97 -26.32
CA GLY A 108 -15.12 11.15 -26.02
C GLY A 108 -15.57 11.28 -24.57
N ASP A 109 -16.27 10.25 -24.14
CA ASP A 109 -16.81 10.13 -22.78
C ASP A 109 -16.15 8.97 -22.03
N TRP A 110 -15.80 9.19 -20.79
CA TRP A 110 -15.64 8.14 -19.80
C TRP A 110 -17.03 7.72 -19.33
N VAL A 111 -17.32 6.45 -19.35
CA VAL A 111 -18.62 5.90 -18.94
C VAL A 111 -18.39 4.98 -17.77
N GLN A 112 -19.07 5.20 -16.65
CA GLN A 112 -19.03 4.33 -15.47
C GLN A 112 -20.40 4.36 -14.78
N SER A 113 -20.96 3.20 -14.46
CA SER A 113 -22.29 3.06 -13.84
C SER A 113 -23.40 3.80 -14.61
N GLY A 114 -23.24 3.98 -15.93
CA GLY A 114 -24.17 4.71 -16.79
C GLY A 114 -24.00 6.24 -16.79
N GLU A 115 -23.18 6.78 -15.90
CA GLU A 115 -22.80 8.19 -15.89
C GLU A 115 -21.69 8.46 -16.91
N LYS A 116 -21.60 9.72 -17.39
CA LYS A 116 -20.62 10.13 -18.38
C LYS A 116 -19.83 11.34 -17.91
N ALA A 117 -18.52 11.30 -18.14
CA ALA A 117 -17.62 12.42 -17.94
C ALA A 117 -16.81 12.67 -19.23
N PRO A 118 -16.66 13.91 -19.69
CA PRO A 118 -15.84 14.20 -20.86
C PRO A 118 -14.39 13.78 -20.65
N VAL A 119 -13.75 13.27 -21.71
CA VAL A 119 -12.32 12.93 -21.74
C VAL A 119 -11.71 13.44 -23.03
N THR A 120 -10.56 14.09 -22.90
CA THR A 120 -9.71 14.43 -24.03
C THR A 120 -8.30 13.96 -23.76
N LEU A 121 -7.82 12.99 -24.55
CA LEU A 121 -6.45 12.51 -24.45
C LEU A 121 -5.63 13.08 -25.61
N GLN A 122 -4.38 13.43 -25.31
CA GLN A 122 -3.37 13.90 -26.27
C GLN A 122 -2.29 12.85 -26.41
N ARG A 123 -1.57 12.85 -27.55
CA ARG A 123 -0.43 11.94 -27.72
C ARG A 123 0.66 12.26 -26.71
N GLY A 124 1.19 11.22 -26.14
CA GLY A 124 2.27 11.28 -25.15
C GLY A 124 2.04 10.28 -24.02
N LYS A 125 3.07 10.02 -23.27
CA LYS A 125 2.95 9.25 -22.04
C LYS A 125 2.46 10.17 -20.94
N ILE A 126 1.66 9.61 -20.02
CA ILE A 126 1.37 10.32 -18.78
C ILE A 126 2.70 10.56 -18.05
N GLU A 127 2.99 11.83 -17.74
CA GLU A 127 4.18 12.13 -16.96
C GLU A 127 3.92 11.77 -15.51
N ASN A 128 4.70 10.84 -14.99
CA ASN A 128 4.71 10.58 -13.56
C ASN A 128 5.34 11.79 -12.87
N LEU A 129 4.77 12.20 -11.75
CA LEU A 129 5.38 13.22 -10.92
C LEU A 129 6.80 12.78 -10.52
N PRO A 130 7.77 13.71 -10.54
CA PRO A 130 9.12 13.39 -10.13
C PRO A 130 9.14 12.87 -8.69
N ARG A 131 9.97 11.86 -8.45
CA ARG A 131 10.26 11.35 -7.11
C ARG A 131 11.73 11.69 -6.78
N PRO A 132 11.99 12.92 -6.32
CA PRO A 132 13.38 13.39 -6.15
C PRO A 132 14.15 12.63 -5.08
N GLN A 133 13.44 11.97 -4.15
CA GLN A 133 14.05 11.18 -3.10
C GLN A 133 14.35 9.73 -3.51
N ASP A 134 13.91 9.28 -4.70
CA ASP A 134 14.22 7.93 -5.15
C ASP A 134 15.73 7.72 -5.24
N PRO A 135 16.28 6.71 -4.55
CA PRO A 135 17.70 6.41 -4.60
C PRO A 135 18.12 6.02 -6.01
N LYS A 136 19.26 6.59 -6.47
CA LYS A 136 19.79 6.35 -7.82
C LYS A 136 21.17 5.74 -7.77
N PRO A 137 21.47 4.74 -8.61
CA PRO A 137 22.81 4.19 -8.72
C PRO A 137 23.80 5.24 -9.31
N PRO A 138 25.13 5.11 -9.01
CA PRO A 138 25.72 4.07 -8.18
C PRO A 138 25.45 4.30 -6.69
N TYR A 139 25.07 3.22 -5.99
CA TYR A 139 24.85 3.28 -4.54
C TYR A 139 26.20 3.22 -3.79
N PRO A 140 26.39 3.98 -2.69
CA PRO A 140 27.59 3.90 -1.84
C PRO A 140 27.46 2.78 -0.78
N TYR A 141 26.88 1.66 -1.17
CA TYR A 141 26.63 0.49 -0.33
C TYR A 141 26.38 -0.74 -1.21
N ARG A 142 26.47 -1.93 -0.65
CA ARG A 142 26.16 -3.18 -1.35
C ARG A 142 24.65 -3.39 -1.36
N SER A 143 24.13 -3.94 -2.44
CA SER A 143 22.74 -4.35 -2.58
C SER A 143 22.71 -5.75 -3.20
N GLU A 144 22.04 -6.68 -2.54
CA GLU A 144 21.97 -8.09 -2.93
C GLU A 144 20.53 -8.56 -2.90
N ASP A 145 20.05 -9.17 -3.98
CA ASP A 145 18.80 -9.89 -3.97
C ASP A 145 19.00 -11.22 -3.25
N VAL A 146 18.13 -11.49 -2.29
CA VAL A 146 18.22 -12.64 -1.40
C VAL A 146 16.92 -13.44 -1.43
N THR A 147 17.05 -14.73 -1.10
CA THR A 147 15.90 -15.62 -0.87
C THR A 147 16.18 -16.49 0.35
N TYR A 148 15.20 -16.58 1.25
CA TYR A 148 15.23 -17.46 2.40
C TYR A 148 13.89 -18.19 2.56
N ARG A 149 13.73 -19.05 3.56
CA ARG A 149 12.54 -19.85 3.71
C ARG A 149 11.91 -19.75 5.10
N ASN A 150 10.57 -19.78 5.11
CA ASN A 150 9.77 -20.14 6.27
C ASN A 150 8.95 -21.41 5.91
N GLY A 151 9.40 -22.59 6.33
CA GLY A 151 8.82 -23.85 5.89
C GLY A 151 8.82 -23.97 4.37
N ASP A 152 7.63 -24.13 3.79
CA ASP A 152 7.43 -24.25 2.33
C ASP A 152 7.43 -22.90 1.62
N ILE A 153 7.29 -21.78 2.34
CA ILE A 153 7.29 -20.45 1.75
C ILE A 153 8.72 -20.03 1.43
N ALA A 154 8.98 -19.72 0.16
CA ALA A 154 10.19 -19.03 -0.28
C ALA A 154 9.92 -17.53 -0.23
N ILE A 155 10.75 -16.78 0.50
CA ILE A 155 10.61 -15.34 0.68
C ILE A 155 11.75 -14.65 -0.04
N ALA A 156 11.41 -13.81 -1.01
CA ALA A 156 12.36 -13.02 -1.77
C ALA A 156 12.49 -11.61 -1.17
N GLY A 157 13.67 -11.05 -1.25
CA GLY A 157 13.95 -9.73 -0.71
C GLY A 157 15.19 -9.10 -1.30
N THR A 158 15.52 -7.93 -0.80
CA THR A 158 16.79 -7.23 -1.07
C THR A 158 17.42 -6.84 0.25
N LEU A 159 18.67 -7.26 0.45
CA LEU A 159 19.53 -6.84 1.55
C LEU A 159 20.45 -5.72 1.07
N THR A 160 20.41 -4.58 1.74
CA THR A 160 21.40 -3.51 1.56
C THR A 160 22.34 -3.46 2.77
N GLU A 161 23.65 -3.30 2.52
CA GLU A 161 24.69 -3.35 3.55
C GLU A 161 25.68 -2.21 3.36
N PRO A 162 26.09 -1.50 4.42
CA PRO A 162 27.12 -0.49 4.32
C PRO A 162 28.42 -1.03 3.74
N GLU A 163 29.28 -0.19 3.18
CA GLU A 163 30.63 -0.57 2.81
C GLU A 163 31.47 -0.90 4.05
N GLY A 164 32.34 -1.90 3.93
CA GLY A 164 33.24 -2.33 5.01
C GLY A 164 33.00 -3.79 5.40
N SER A 165 33.64 -4.20 6.47
CA SER A 165 33.63 -5.60 6.93
C SER A 165 32.57 -5.92 7.98
N GLY A 166 31.86 -4.91 8.50
CA GLY A 166 30.92 -5.12 9.61
C GLY A 166 31.63 -5.53 10.93
N PRO A 167 30.96 -6.20 11.89
CA PRO A 167 29.53 -6.53 11.80
C PRO A 167 28.62 -5.31 12.02
N PHE A 168 27.64 -5.16 11.14
CA PHE A 168 26.68 -4.04 11.14
C PHE A 168 25.45 -4.34 12.01
N PRO A 169 24.85 -3.35 12.68
CA PRO A 169 23.48 -3.48 13.14
C PRO A 169 22.56 -3.61 11.93
N ALA A 170 21.45 -4.30 12.10
CA ALA A 170 20.53 -4.56 11.00
C ALA A 170 19.08 -4.37 11.39
N MET A 171 18.21 -4.24 10.38
CA MET A 171 16.78 -4.25 10.56
C MET A 171 16.06 -4.94 9.40
N LEU A 172 14.90 -5.54 9.73
CA LEU A 172 13.92 -6.02 8.77
C LEU A 172 12.81 -4.98 8.69
N LEU A 173 12.44 -4.56 7.47
CA LEU A 173 11.25 -3.73 7.23
C LEU A 173 10.06 -4.65 6.96
N ILE A 174 8.93 -4.38 7.64
CA ILE A 174 7.65 -5.09 7.53
C ILE A 174 6.62 -4.13 6.96
N THR A 175 6.04 -4.48 5.82
CA THR A 175 5.12 -3.68 5.02
C THR A 175 3.78 -3.42 5.71
N GLY A 176 3.04 -2.46 5.16
CA GLY A 176 1.64 -2.21 5.49
C GLY A 176 0.69 -3.26 4.91
N SER A 177 -0.61 -3.05 5.05
CA SER A 177 -1.65 -4.01 4.64
C SER A 177 -1.74 -4.20 3.12
N GLY A 178 -2.18 -5.40 2.74
CA GLY A 178 -2.33 -5.82 1.35
C GLY A 178 -1.04 -6.41 0.77
N PRO A 179 -1.10 -6.91 -0.48
CA PRO A 179 0.04 -7.55 -1.13
C PRO A 179 1.06 -6.50 -1.60
N GLN A 180 2.09 -6.25 -0.80
CA GLN A 180 3.12 -5.24 -1.03
C GLN A 180 4.41 -5.85 -1.60
N ASP A 181 5.05 -5.13 -2.50
CA ASP A 181 6.42 -5.42 -2.90
C ASP A 181 7.41 -4.96 -1.82
N ARG A 182 8.65 -5.41 -1.90
CA ARG A 182 9.74 -5.05 -0.98
C ARG A 182 10.03 -3.55 -0.88
N ASN A 183 9.54 -2.73 -1.79
CA ASN A 183 9.69 -1.28 -1.78
C ASN A 183 8.50 -0.58 -1.14
N GLU A 184 7.42 -1.33 -0.86
CA GLU A 184 6.10 -0.80 -0.49
C GLU A 184 5.65 0.23 -1.53
N GLU A 185 5.74 -0.15 -2.84
CA GLU A 185 5.47 0.79 -3.91
C GLU A 185 3.99 1.16 -3.94
N LEU A 186 3.69 2.42 -3.69
CA LEU A 186 2.34 2.96 -3.70
C LEU A 186 2.31 4.29 -4.46
N MET A 187 1.47 4.37 -5.51
CA MET A 187 1.28 5.60 -6.30
C MET A 187 2.61 6.24 -6.77
N GLY A 188 3.58 5.39 -7.13
CA GLY A 188 4.90 5.79 -7.60
C GLY A 188 5.89 6.17 -6.50
N HIS A 189 5.51 6.15 -5.25
CA HIS A 189 6.41 6.25 -4.12
C HIS A 189 6.99 4.88 -3.77
N ARG A 190 8.24 4.87 -3.28
CA ARG A 190 8.94 3.66 -2.80
C ARG A 190 9.49 3.90 -1.40
N PRO A 191 8.62 4.04 -0.40
CA PRO A 191 9.05 4.43 0.93
C PRO A 191 10.09 3.47 1.53
N PHE A 192 9.94 2.16 1.36
CA PHE A 192 10.91 1.20 1.91
C PHE A 192 12.26 1.23 1.18
N GLN A 193 12.28 1.53 -0.11
CA GLN A 193 13.55 1.75 -0.81
C GLN A 193 14.28 2.99 -0.28
N LEU A 194 13.55 4.08 -0.02
CA LEU A 194 14.10 5.30 0.56
C LEU A 194 14.59 5.10 2.01
N LEU A 195 13.81 4.39 2.83
CA LEU A 195 14.21 4.04 4.20
C LEU A 195 15.48 3.18 4.21
N ALA A 196 15.56 2.19 3.32
CA ALA A 196 16.72 1.34 3.20
C ALA A 196 17.96 2.13 2.77
N ASP A 197 17.86 3.01 1.77
CA ASP A 197 18.97 3.89 1.36
C ASP A 197 19.42 4.77 2.53
N THR A 198 18.46 5.39 3.22
CA THR A 198 18.72 6.28 4.36
C THR A 198 19.46 5.57 5.50
N PHE A 199 18.95 4.40 5.91
CA PHE A 199 19.55 3.67 7.03
C PHE A 199 20.84 2.97 6.64
N THR A 200 20.96 2.52 5.38
CA THR A 200 22.23 1.90 4.94
C THR A 200 23.35 2.92 4.85
N ARG A 201 23.07 4.14 4.40
CA ARG A 201 24.03 5.26 4.47
C ARG A 201 24.39 5.65 5.90
N ALA A 202 23.46 5.45 6.83
CA ALA A 202 23.70 5.69 8.26
C ALA A 202 24.43 4.54 8.98
N GLY A 203 24.78 3.45 8.28
CA GLY A 203 25.59 2.35 8.82
C GLY A 203 24.80 1.12 9.29
N TYR A 204 23.55 0.95 8.87
CA TYR A 204 22.70 -0.20 9.18
C TYR A 204 22.53 -1.10 7.95
N ALA A 205 22.57 -2.40 8.11
CA ALA A 205 22.08 -3.30 7.07
C ALA A 205 20.54 -3.35 7.12
N VAL A 206 19.91 -3.38 5.94
CA VAL A 206 18.45 -3.34 5.83
C VAL A 206 17.94 -4.44 4.90
N LEU A 207 17.07 -5.30 5.43
CA LEU A 207 16.35 -6.32 4.68
C LEU A 207 14.92 -5.83 4.38
N ARG A 208 14.54 -5.87 3.12
CA ARG A 208 13.19 -5.62 2.61
C ARG A 208 12.71 -6.85 1.87
N THR A 209 11.46 -7.25 2.05
CA THR A 209 10.93 -8.50 1.47
C THR A 209 9.61 -8.26 0.75
N ASP A 210 9.39 -9.04 -0.29
CA ASP A 210 8.08 -9.12 -0.93
C ASP A 210 7.12 -9.92 -0.05
N ASP A 211 5.87 -9.52 0.01
CA ASP A 211 4.81 -10.26 0.70
C ASP A 211 4.45 -11.56 -0.03
N ARG A 212 3.73 -12.46 0.62
CA ARG A 212 3.26 -13.71 0.01
C ARG A 212 2.47 -13.45 -1.27
N GLY A 213 2.85 -14.11 -2.35
CA GLY A 213 2.25 -13.99 -3.68
C GLY A 213 2.71 -12.76 -4.47
N VAL A 214 3.66 -11.97 -3.95
CA VAL A 214 4.20 -10.80 -4.63
C VAL A 214 5.65 -11.04 -5.04
N GLY A 215 6.05 -10.49 -6.18
CA GLY A 215 7.42 -10.52 -6.67
C GLY A 215 7.98 -11.93 -6.73
N GLY A 216 9.01 -12.23 -5.95
CA GLY A 216 9.63 -13.55 -5.87
C GLY A 216 9.18 -14.40 -4.68
N THR A 217 8.27 -13.93 -3.85
CA THR A 217 7.77 -14.64 -2.67
C THR A 217 6.61 -15.57 -3.03
N SER A 218 6.72 -16.82 -2.61
CA SER A 218 5.68 -17.83 -2.86
C SER A 218 4.51 -17.74 -1.88
N GLY A 219 3.44 -18.49 -2.15
CA GLY A 219 2.23 -18.52 -1.33
C GLY A 219 1.21 -17.46 -1.75
N THR A 220 0.22 -17.22 -0.88
CA THR A 220 -0.88 -16.27 -1.09
C THR A 220 -1.12 -15.53 0.20
N LEU A 221 -1.27 -14.22 0.13
CA LEU A 221 -1.51 -13.40 1.33
C LEU A 221 -2.88 -13.73 1.97
N ASP A 222 -3.92 -13.87 1.15
CA ASP A 222 -5.28 -14.16 1.62
C ASP A 222 -5.41 -15.44 2.44
N ASP A 223 -4.55 -16.43 2.18
CA ASP A 223 -4.51 -17.71 2.91
C ASP A 223 -3.70 -17.62 4.22
N ALA A 224 -2.97 -16.51 4.43
CA ALA A 224 -2.11 -16.34 5.59
C ALA A 224 -2.86 -15.75 6.78
N THR A 225 -2.49 -16.17 7.98
CA THR A 225 -2.89 -15.51 9.22
C THR A 225 -1.78 -14.60 9.73
N TYR A 226 -2.07 -13.71 10.67
CA TYR A 226 -1.05 -12.90 11.33
C TYR A 226 0.08 -13.71 11.99
N PRO A 227 -0.19 -14.85 12.67
CA PRO A 227 0.88 -15.76 13.09
C PRO A 227 1.77 -16.25 11.95
N ASP A 228 1.23 -16.51 10.75
CA ASP A 228 2.00 -16.92 9.59
C ASP A 228 2.90 -15.80 9.09
N LEU A 229 2.37 -14.56 9.00
CA LEU A 229 3.13 -13.38 8.58
C LEU A 229 4.21 -13.01 9.62
N ALA A 230 3.91 -13.14 10.90
CA ALA A 230 4.91 -12.97 11.95
C ALA A 230 6.00 -14.03 11.87
N ALA A 231 5.67 -15.27 11.50
CA ALA A 231 6.66 -16.34 11.27
C ALA A 231 7.54 -16.04 10.03
N ASP A 232 6.98 -15.48 8.96
CA ASP A 232 7.74 -15.03 7.79
C ASP A 232 8.77 -13.96 8.17
N ALA A 233 8.36 -12.96 8.95
CA ALA A 233 9.25 -11.92 9.45
C ALA A 233 10.30 -12.46 10.43
N ALA A 234 9.95 -13.42 11.30
CA ALA A 234 10.88 -14.09 12.19
C ALA A 234 11.95 -14.89 11.41
N ALA A 235 11.58 -15.54 10.31
CA ALA A 235 12.52 -16.20 9.40
C ALA A 235 13.48 -15.18 8.76
N GLY A 236 13.03 -13.96 8.44
CA GLY A 236 13.88 -12.86 7.99
C GLY A 236 14.91 -12.43 9.04
N LEU A 237 14.51 -12.32 10.31
CA LEU A 237 15.46 -12.06 11.41
C LEU A 237 16.48 -13.19 11.56
N ALA A 238 16.03 -14.45 11.46
CA ALA A 238 16.93 -15.61 11.50
C ALA A 238 17.92 -15.57 10.34
N PHE A 239 17.45 -15.27 9.12
CA PHE A 239 18.31 -15.10 7.94
C PHE A 239 19.38 -14.01 8.17
N LEU A 240 18.99 -12.81 8.64
CA LEU A 240 19.95 -11.74 8.95
C LEU A 240 21.03 -12.19 9.91
N ARG A 241 20.68 -12.96 10.95
CA ARG A 241 21.63 -13.46 11.94
C ARG A 241 22.60 -14.53 11.42
N THR A 242 22.32 -15.14 10.27
CA THR A 242 23.26 -16.05 9.60
C THR A 242 24.34 -15.32 8.81
N ARG A 243 24.17 -14.01 8.54
CA ARG A 243 25.10 -13.24 7.73
C ARG A 243 26.31 -12.83 8.55
N PRO A 244 27.55 -13.13 8.10
CA PRO A 244 28.78 -12.80 8.85
C PRO A 244 29.00 -11.27 8.98
N GLU A 245 28.41 -10.47 8.09
CA GLU A 245 28.48 -9.01 8.11
C GLU A 245 27.53 -8.36 9.12
N ILE A 246 26.62 -9.15 9.70
CA ILE A 246 25.58 -8.65 10.64
C ILE A 246 25.96 -8.98 12.08
N ASP A 247 25.78 -8.00 12.97
CA ASP A 247 25.86 -8.23 14.41
C ASP A 247 24.54 -8.88 14.90
N PRO A 248 24.52 -10.17 15.21
CA PRO A 248 23.28 -10.89 15.54
C PRO A 248 22.58 -10.36 16.80
N ALA A 249 23.31 -9.67 17.69
CA ALA A 249 22.76 -9.06 18.91
C ALA A 249 22.12 -7.67 18.65
N ARG A 250 22.24 -7.15 17.43
CA ARG A 250 21.83 -5.78 17.08
C ARG A 250 20.88 -5.76 15.87
N VAL A 251 20.03 -6.78 15.77
CA VAL A 251 18.99 -6.89 14.72
C VAL A 251 17.65 -6.42 15.28
N GLY A 252 17.03 -5.48 14.62
CA GLY A 252 15.74 -4.90 15.00
C GLY A 252 14.68 -5.01 13.92
N LEU A 253 13.53 -4.41 14.21
CA LEU A 253 12.35 -4.40 13.34
C LEU A 253 11.91 -2.97 13.05
N PHE A 254 11.42 -2.77 11.84
CA PHE A 254 10.71 -1.56 11.44
C PHE A 254 9.40 -1.99 10.78
N GLY A 255 8.27 -1.59 11.32
CA GLY A 255 6.95 -1.90 10.77
C GLY A 255 6.21 -0.63 10.38
N HIS A 256 5.63 -0.60 9.19
CA HIS A 256 4.74 0.47 8.74
C HIS A 256 3.29 0.00 8.79
N SER A 257 2.39 0.84 9.30
CA SER A 257 0.94 0.55 9.30
C SER A 257 0.66 -0.84 9.91
N GLU A 258 0.12 -1.80 9.17
CA GLU A 258 -0.08 -3.19 9.60
C GLU A 258 1.22 -3.85 10.11
N GLY A 259 2.37 -3.52 9.50
CA GLY A 259 3.66 -3.95 9.99
C GLY A 259 3.94 -3.51 11.44
N GLY A 260 3.28 -2.45 11.90
CA GLY A 260 3.26 -2.02 13.30
C GLY A 260 2.48 -2.94 14.23
N TYR A 261 1.60 -3.81 13.72
CA TYR A 261 1.04 -4.94 14.46
C TYR A 261 1.98 -6.14 14.46
N LEU A 262 2.56 -6.45 13.29
CA LEU A 262 3.39 -7.64 13.12
C LEU A 262 4.74 -7.52 13.83
N ALA A 263 5.38 -6.36 13.82
CA ALA A 263 6.67 -6.17 14.49
C ALA A 263 6.63 -6.47 16.00
N PRO A 264 5.66 -5.97 16.79
CA PRO A 264 5.48 -6.40 18.17
C PRO A 264 5.19 -7.88 18.35
N MET A 265 4.42 -8.51 17.44
CA MET A 265 4.18 -9.95 17.49
C MET A 265 5.48 -10.74 17.34
N VAL A 266 6.32 -10.37 16.36
CA VAL A 266 7.63 -11.00 16.16
C VAL A 266 8.53 -10.78 17.37
N ALA A 267 8.60 -9.55 17.90
CA ALA A 267 9.43 -9.22 19.05
C ALA A 267 9.00 -9.96 20.34
N ALA A 268 7.71 -10.34 20.44
CA ALA A 268 7.17 -11.11 21.56
C ALA A 268 7.39 -12.63 21.42
N LEU A 269 7.84 -13.13 20.27
CA LEU A 269 8.12 -14.56 20.09
C LEU A 269 9.28 -15.00 20.99
N PRO A 270 9.22 -16.19 21.61
CA PRO A 270 10.34 -16.73 22.37
C PRO A 270 11.59 -16.86 21.50
N GLY A 271 12.72 -16.31 21.99
CA GLY A 271 14.00 -16.36 21.28
C GLY A 271 14.10 -15.42 20.07
N SER A 272 13.18 -14.49 19.92
CA SER A 272 13.26 -13.47 18.86
C SER A 272 14.50 -12.55 19.04
N ASP A 273 14.92 -12.29 20.30
CA ASP A 273 16.09 -11.49 20.68
C ASP A 273 16.23 -10.19 19.85
N VAL A 274 15.09 -9.52 19.61
CA VAL A 274 15.04 -8.27 18.86
C VAL A 274 15.71 -7.16 19.67
N ALA A 275 16.59 -6.38 19.05
CA ALA A 275 17.36 -5.33 19.71
C ALA A 275 16.57 -4.01 19.86
N PHE A 276 15.62 -3.72 18.95
CA PHE A 276 14.77 -2.54 18.94
C PHE A 276 13.56 -2.74 18.02
N ALA A 277 12.54 -1.92 18.17
CA ALA A 277 11.41 -1.85 17.26
C ALA A 277 11.07 -0.39 16.89
N VAL A 278 10.79 -0.15 15.62
CA VAL A 278 10.31 1.13 15.08
C VAL A 278 8.94 0.89 14.46
N LEU A 279 7.94 1.65 14.88
CA LEU A 279 6.54 1.52 14.47
C LEU A 279 6.09 2.82 13.80
N MET A 280 6.15 2.86 12.47
CA MET A 280 5.72 4.00 11.65
C MET A 280 4.22 3.88 11.39
N ALA A 281 3.41 4.83 11.84
CA ALA A 281 1.95 4.79 11.74
C ALA A 281 1.36 3.44 12.20
N GLY A 282 2.00 2.79 13.18
CA GLY A 282 1.59 1.47 13.68
C GLY A 282 0.37 1.57 14.59
N PRO A 283 -0.70 0.80 14.36
CA PRO A 283 -1.88 0.87 15.19
C PRO A 283 -1.64 0.29 16.61
N SER A 284 -2.37 0.83 17.58
CA SER A 284 -2.29 0.41 18.99
C SER A 284 -3.64 0.01 19.59
N VAL A 285 -4.68 0.03 18.77
CA VAL A 285 -6.03 -0.44 19.08
C VAL A 285 -6.40 -1.62 18.17
N PRO A 286 -7.43 -2.42 18.48
CA PRO A 286 -7.80 -3.56 17.65
C PRO A 286 -8.09 -3.21 16.20
N GLY A 287 -7.80 -4.12 15.26
CA GLY A 287 -7.91 -3.89 13.81
C GLY A 287 -9.31 -3.47 13.37
N ALA A 288 -10.37 -4.05 13.95
CA ALA A 288 -11.73 -3.59 13.68
C ALA A 288 -11.96 -2.12 14.08
N ASP A 289 -11.39 -1.68 15.20
CA ASP A 289 -11.57 -0.31 15.70
C ASP A 289 -10.81 0.69 14.82
N VAL A 290 -9.64 0.29 14.31
CA VAL A 290 -8.90 1.07 13.28
C VAL A 290 -9.76 1.22 12.03
N LEU A 291 -10.31 0.11 11.50
CA LEU A 291 -11.06 0.14 10.25
C LEU A 291 -12.35 0.95 10.37
N ILE A 292 -13.05 0.89 11.50
CA ILE A 292 -14.25 1.69 11.77
C ILE A 292 -13.92 3.18 11.74
N GLU A 293 -12.89 3.62 12.47
CA GLU A 293 -12.52 5.04 12.54
C GLU A 293 -11.95 5.53 11.21
N GLN A 294 -11.14 4.73 10.51
CA GLN A 294 -10.64 5.01 9.17
C GLN A 294 -11.78 5.27 8.18
N ASN A 295 -12.77 4.38 8.11
CA ASN A 295 -13.93 4.56 7.23
C ASN A 295 -14.67 5.87 7.53
N LYS A 296 -14.93 6.13 8.80
CA LYS A 296 -15.61 7.34 9.26
C LYS A 296 -14.86 8.61 8.85
N VAL A 297 -13.56 8.67 9.12
CA VAL A 297 -12.73 9.84 8.82
C VAL A 297 -12.59 10.07 7.32
N ILE A 298 -12.29 9.02 6.54
CA ILE A 298 -12.13 9.13 5.08
C ILE A 298 -13.45 9.56 4.44
N MET A 299 -14.58 8.96 4.78
CA MET A 299 -15.89 9.33 4.23
C MET A 299 -16.28 10.77 4.60
N ALA A 300 -16.03 11.19 5.84
CA ALA A 300 -16.27 12.56 6.26
C ALA A 300 -15.39 13.54 5.47
N SER A 301 -14.13 13.22 5.25
CA SER A 301 -13.18 14.04 4.51
C SER A 301 -13.55 14.23 3.03
N THR A 302 -14.27 13.27 2.44
CA THR A 302 -14.79 13.35 1.06
C THR A 302 -16.15 14.04 0.98
N GLY A 303 -16.72 14.49 2.10
CA GLY A 303 -18.00 15.19 2.15
C GLY A 303 -19.22 14.26 2.11
N ALA A 304 -19.06 12.98 2.45
CA ALA A 304 -20.17 12.04 2.52
C ALA A 304 -21.21 12.51 3.55
N PRO A 305 -22.53 12.40 3.26
CA PRO A 305 -23.58 12.71 4.23
C PRO A 305 -23.47 11.85 5.49
N GLN A 306 -23.74 12.42 6.67
CA GLN A 306 -23.64 11.73 7.94
C GLN A 306 -24.38 10.37 7.96
N GLY A 307 -25.59 10.31 7.38
CA GLY A 307 -26.35 9.07 7.30
C GLY A 307 -25.67 7.94 6.50
N GLN A 308 -24.82 8.27 5.52
CA GLN A 308 -24.01 7.28 4.80
C GLN A 308 -22.83 6.82 5.64
N ILE A 309 -22.19 7.74 6.35
CA ILE A 309 -21.12 7.43 7.30
C ILE A 309 -21.65 6.47 8.37
N ASP A 310 -22.81 6.78 8.97
CA ASP A 310 -23.43 5.96 10.00
C ASP A 310 -23.78 4.55 9.48
N GLN A 311 -24.29 4.45 8.24
CA GLN A 311 -24.55 3.17 7.59
C GLN A 311 -23.28 2.33 7.39
N GLN A 312 -22.20 2.97 6.91
CA GLN A 312 -20.93 2.28 6.70
C GLN A 312 -20.31 1.84 8.03
N VAL A 313 -20.33 2.70 9.04
CA VAL A 313 -19.87 2.35 10.39
C VAL A 313 -20.67 1.18 10.96
N ALA A 314 -21.99 1.18 10.81
CA ALA A 314 -22.83 0.07 11.26
C ALA A 314 -22.52 -1.23 10.51
N TYR A 315 -22.28 -1.15 9.18
CA TYR A 315 -21.90 -2.30 8.37
C TYR A 315 -20.56 -2.90 8.84
N VAL A 316 -19.51 -2.08 8.93
CA VAL A 316 -18.18 -2.55 9.37
C VAL A 316 -18.24 -3.08 10.80
N SER A 317 -19.00 -2.44 11.68
CA SER A 317 -19.15 -2.88 13.07
C SER A 317 -19.80 -4.25 13.19
N GLU A 318 -20.89 -4.50 12.44
CA GLU A 318 -21.58 -5.79 12.48
C GLU A 318 -20.74 -6.91 11.85
N TRP A 319 -20.12 -6.66 10.72
CA TRP A 319 -19.19 -7.60 10.10
C TRP A 319 -18.02 -7.95 11.03
N SER A 320 -17.40 -6.95 11.65
CA SER A 320 -16.31 -7.16 12.60
C SER A 320 -16.77 -7.92 13.84
N ARG A 321 -17.99 -7.66 14.32
CA ARG A 321 -18.58 -8.39 15.46
C ARG A 321 -18.72 -9.88 15.16
N LEU A 322 -19.18 -10.23 13.96
CA LEU A 322 -19.31 -11.63 13.53
C LEU A 322 -17.94 -12.32 13.48
N LEU A 323 -16.94 -11.69 12.87
CA LEU A 323 -15.57 -12.24 12.80
C LEU A 323 -14.97 -12.42 14.21
N ARG A 324 -15.11 -11.43 15.09
CA ARG A 324 -14.64 -11.51 16.49
C ARG A 324 -15.34 -12.60 17.30
N ALA A 325 -16.59 -12.93 16.95
CA ALA A 325 -17.33 -14.04 17.54
C ALA A 325 -16.95 -15.41 16.97
N GLY A 326 -16.06 -15.46 15.96
CA GLY A 326 -15.69 -16.68 15.24
C GLY A 326 -16.77 -17.17 14.27
N ASP A 327 -17.82 -16.36 14.02
CA ASP A 327 -18.90 -16.68 13.09
C ASP A 327 -18.53 -16.28 11.65
N ILE A 328 -17.57 -17.01 11.08
CA ILE A 328 -17.05 -16.72 9.72
C ILE A 328 -18.14 -16.91 8.67
N GLU A 329 -18.97 -17.95 8.79
CA GLU A 329 -20.08 -18.18 7.85
C GLU A 329 -21.15 -17.10 7.96
N GLY A 330 -21.45 -16.64 9.17
CA GLY A 330 -22.34 -15.50 9.40
C GLY A 330 -21.79 -14.21 8.80
N ALA A 331 -20.49 -13.96 8.94
CA ALA A 331 -19.80 -12.80 8.34
C ALA A 331 -19.86 -12.86 6.80
N ARG A 332 -19.55 -14.01 6.21
CA ARG A 332 -19.64 -14.24 4.76
C ARG A 332 -21.06 -14.04 4.24
N ALA A 333 -22.04 -14.62 4.90
CA ALA A 333 -23.45 -14.43 4.55
C ALA A 333 -23.92 -12.97 4.71
N PHE A 334 -23.35 -12.25 5.67
CA PHE A 334 -23.66 -10.83 5.91
C PHE A 334 -23.10 -9.95 4.78
N THR A 335 -21.83 -10.11 4.43
CA THR A 335 -21.20 -9.35 3.34
C THR A 335 -21.85 -9.64 1.99
N GLN A 336 -22.22 -10.91 1.73
CA GLN A 336 -22.91 -11.31 0.49
C GLN A 336 -24.31 -10.67 0.42
N ARG A 337 -25.12 -10.77 1.48
CA ARG A 337 -26.45 -10.13 1.50
C ARG A 337 -26.39 -8.62 1.29
N HIS A 338 -25.37 -7.98 1.86
CA HIS A 338 -25.17 -6.55 1.64
C HIS A 338 -24.89 -6.26 0.16
N ASN A 339 -23.94 -6.98 -0.44
CA ASN A 339 -23.61 -6.80 -1.87
C ASN A 339 -24.84 -7.07 -2.77
N ASP A 340 -25.61 -8.14 -2.49
CA ASP A 340 -26.80 -8.48 -3.25
C ASP A 340 -27.94 -7.44 -3.13
N SER A 341 -27.96 -6.68 -2.03
CA SER A 341 -28.95 -5.61 -1.81
C SER A 341 -28.66 -4.33 -2.60
N LEU A 342 -27.44 -4.17 -3.11
CA LEU A 342 -27.04 -3.02 -3.92
C LEU A 342 -27.62 -3.11 -5.33
N PRO A 343 -27.85 -1.96 -6.01
CA PRO A 343 -28.09 -1.95 -7.44
C PRO A 343 -26.99 -2.70 -8.19
N VAL A 344 -27.35 -3.43 -9.26
CA VAL A 344 -26.39 -4.29 -10.00
C VAL A 344 -25.12 -3.54 -10.41
N ALA A 345 -25.25 -2.25 -10.81
CA ALA A 345 -24.11 -1.41 -11.18
C ALA A 345 -23.21 -0.98 -10.00
N GLU A 346 -23.65 -1.18 -8.76
CA GLU A 346 -22.92 -0.82 -7.54
C GLU A 346 -22.35 -2.08 -6.82
N ARG A 347 -22.66 -3.28 -7.32
CA ARG A 347 -22.19 -4.52 -6.71
C ARG A 347 -20.71 -4.71 -6.93
N ALA A 348 -20.02 -5.06 -5.86
CA ALA A 348 -18.64 -5.50 -5.97
C ALA A 348 -18.55 -6.88 -6.65
N PRO A 349 -17.49 -7.15 -7.44
CA PRO A 349 -17.19 -8.50 -7.94
C PRO A 349 -17.12 -9.52 -6.79
N GLN A 350 -17.42 -10.79 -7.09
CA GLN A 350 -17.47 -11.84 -6.06
C GLN A 350 -16.13 -12.00 -5.33
N GLU A 351 -15.01 -11.92 -6.04
CA GLU A 351 -13.66 -11.99 -5.46
C GLU A 351 -13.42 -10.93 -4.39
N VAL A 352 -13.94 -9.72 -4.60
CA VAL A 352 -13.86 -8.64 -3.62
C VAL A 352 -14.69 -8.96 -2.37
N VAL A 353 -15.90 -9.50 -2.55
CA VAL A 353 -16.76 -9.92 -1.44
C VAL A 353 -16.12 -11.07 -0.65
N ASP A 354 -15.50 -12.00 -1.35
CA ASP A 354 -14.80 -13.14 -0.76
C ASP A 354 -13.55 -12.67 0.02
N GLY A 355 -12.83 -11.66 -0.50
CA GLY A 355 -11.67 -11.06 0.13
C GLY A 355 -11.92 -10.50 1.54
N PHE A 356 -13.14 -10.06 1.84
CA PHE A 356 -13.51 -9.61 3.20
C PHE A 356 -13.48 -10.74 4.25
N ASN A 357 -13.53 -12.01 3.85
CA ASN A 357 -13.66 -13.13 4.77
C ASN A 357 -12.51 -14.14 4.63
N THR A 358 -11.37 -13.70 4.16
CA THR A 358 -10.13 -14.49 4.08
C THR A 358 -9.51 -14.68 5.47
N PRO A 359 -8.65 -15.69 5.68
CA PRO A 359 -7.84 -15.82 6.89
C PRO A 359 -7.05 -14.56 7.22
N TYR A 360 -6.49 -13.91 6.22
CA TYR A 360 -5.75 -12.65 6.36
C TYR A 360 -6.63 -11.53 6.94
N MET A 361 -7.75 -11.21 6.28
CA MET A 361 -8.66 -10.17 6.73
C MET A 361 -9.29 -10.48 8.09
N THR A 362 -9.61 -11.76 8.34
CA THR A 362 -10.08 -12.20 9.64
C THR A 362 -9.04 -11.93 10.73
N SER A 363 -7.76 -12.23 10.46
CA SER A 363 -6.68 -11.96 11.39
C SER A 363 -6.50 -10.47 11.67
N PHE A 364 -6.56 -9.62 10.63
CA PHE A 364 -6.52 -8.17 10.80
C PHE A 364 -7.64 -7.68 11.74
N ILE A 365 -8.89 -8.04 11.43
CA ILE A 365 -10.07 -7.57 12.18
C ILE A 365 -10.08 -8.03 13.64
N THR A 366 -9.63 -9.26 13.90
CA THR A 366 -9.67 -9.86 15.23
C THR A 366 -8.43 -9.56 16.07
N HIS A 367 -7.37 -9.01 15.46
CA HIS A 367 -6.13 -8.72 16.17
C HIS A 367 -6.30 -7.64 17.25
N ASP A 368 -5.87 -7.96 18.47
CA ASP A 368 -5.67 -7.00 19.57
C ASP A 368 -4.17 -6.82 19.81
N PRO A 369 -3.60 -5.64 19.53
CA PRO A 369 -2.16 -5.41 19.68
C PRO A 369 -1.72 -5.25 21.13
N LYS A 370 -2.65 -5.06 22.06
CA LYS A 370 -2.32 -4.76 23.45
C LYS A 370 -1.39 -5.79 24.10
N PRO A 371 -1.63 -7.11 24.00
CA PRO A 371 -0.75 -8.10 24.62
C PRO A 371 0.69 -8.06 24.09
N THR A 372 0.85 -7.91 22.77
CA THR A 372 2.16 -7.89 22.12
C THR A 372 2.94 -6.60 22.39
N LEU A 373 2.27 -5.45 22.38
CA LEU A 373 2.86 -4.17 22.76
C LEU A 373 3.30 -4.18 24.22
N GLN A 374 2.48 -4.68 25.13
CA GLN A 374 2.80 -4.80 26.56
C GLN A 374 3.92 -5.82 26.85
N ALA A 375 4.16 -6.74 25.92
CA ALA A 375 5.23 -7.72 26.04
C ALA A 375 6.62 -7.16 25.63
N LEU A 376 6.70 -6.01 24.96
CA LEU A 376 7.95 -5.44 24.50
C LEU A 376 8.89 -5.09 25.66
N ARG A 377 10.16 -5.50 25.56
CA ARG A 377 11.21 -5.27 26.55
C ARG A 377 12.47 -4.67 25.92
N VAL A 378 12.31 -4.06 24.76
CA VAL A 378 13.38 -3.44 23.96
C VAL A 378 13.08 -1.94 23.78
N PRO A 379 14.03 -1.11 23.37
CA PRO A 379 13.75 0.25 22.95
C PRO A 379 12.71 0.28 21.81
N VAL A 380 11.69 1.14 21.93
CA VAL A 380 10.62 1.28 20.94
C VAL A 380 10.47 2.74 20.53
N LEU A 381 10.44 2.98 19.24
CA LEU A 381 10.00 4.23 18.66
C LEU A 381 8.66 3.99 17.94
N ALA A 382 7.59 4.64 18.37
CA ALA A 382 6.34 4.71 17.64
C ALA A 382 6.06 6.14 17.21
N PHE A 383 5.64 6.35 15.96
CA PHE A 383 5.32 7.69 15.50
C PHE A 383 4.19 7.72 14.47
N PHE A 384 3.50 8.86 14.43
CA PHE A 384 2.29 9.09 13.66
C PHE A 384 2.38 10.42 12.89
N GLY A 385 1.58 10.57 11.84
CA GLY A 385 1.26 11.87 11.26
C GLY A 385 -0.05 12.41 11.86
N ASP A 386 -0.12 13.69 12.19
CA ASP A 386 -1.34 14.29 12.76
C ASP A 386 -2.47 14.42 11.71
N LYS A 387 -2.14 14.29 10.41
CA LYS A 387 -3.07 14.28 9.28
C LYS A 387 -3.37 12.88 8.76
N ASP A 388 -2.87 11.86 9.42
CA ASP A 388 -3.14 10.47 9.02
C ASP A 388 -4.64 10.16 9.14
N GLN A 389 -5.25 9.73 8.01
CA GLN A 389 -6.65 9.34 7.92
C GLN A 389 -6.85 7.81 7.89
N GLN A 390 -5.77 7.03 7.99
CA GLN A 390 -5.81 5.57 8.02
C GLN A 390 -5.56 5.05 9.43
N VAL A 391 -4.44 5.42 10.06
CA VAL A 391 -4.14 5.13 11.46
C VAL A 391 -4.15 6.46 12.23
N ILE A 392 -5.34 6.86 12.65
CA ILE A 392 -5.58 8.18 13.21
C ILE A 392 -4.79 8.38 14.51
N ALA A 393 -3.91 9.39 14.54
CA ALA A 393 -3.02 9.65 15.67
C ALA A 393 -3.78 9.83 16.99
N THR A 394 -4.91 10.54 17.00
CA THR A 394 -5.72 10.76 18.21
C THR A 394 -6.38 9.49 18.75
N GLN A 395 -6.60 8.48 17.90
CA GLN A 395 -7.08 7.16 18.33
C GLN A 395 -5.95 6.32 18.93
N ASN A 396 -4.73 6.44 18.40
CA ASN A 396 -3.66 5.48 18.62
C ASN A 396 -2.57 5.96 19.59
N GLU A 397 -2.27 7.26 19.67
CA GLU A 397 -1.15 7.80 20.48
C GLU A 397 -1.29 7.49 21.98
N GLY A 398 -2.47 7.69 22.54
CA GLY A 398 -2.75 7.41 23.96
C GLY A 398 -2.57 5.93 24.31
N PRO A 399 -3.30 5.02 23.65
CA PRO A 399 -3.14 3.58 23.85
C PRO A 399 -1.73 3.07 23.56
N MET A 400 -1.00 3.64 22.59
CA MET A 400 0.41 3.29 22.32
C MET A 400 1.27 3.59 23.53
N ARG A 401 1.17 4.80 24.11
CA ARG A 401 1.93 5.19 25.33
C ARG A 401 1.61 4.27 26.51
N GLU A 402 0.33 3.97 26.72
CA GLU A 402 -0.11 3.08 27.80
C GLU A 402 0.41 1.66 27.64
N ASN A 403 0.32 1.10 26.42
CA ASN A 403 0.74 -0.27 26.14
C ASN A 403 2.26 -0.44 26.17
N LEU A 404 3.04 0.60 25.86
CA LEU A 404 4.50 0.59 25.90
C LEU A 404 5.08 0.95 27.25
N ALA A 405 4.27 1.15 28.29
CA ALA A 405 4.74 1.57 29.62
C ALA A 405 5.74 0.62 30.28
N ALA A 406 5.75 -0.66 29.88
CA ALA A 406 6.72 -1.67 30.35
C ALA A 406 8.00 -1.78 29.52
N ALA A 407 8.07 -1.11 28.38
CA ALA A 407 9.29 -1.06 27.58
C ALA A 407 10.34 -0.16 28.27
N PRO A 408 11.63 -0.56 28.27
CA PRO A 408 12.67 0.16 29.03
C PRO A 408 12.95 1.57 28.49
N ASP A 409 12.65 1.79 27.22
CA ASP A 409 12.84 3.07 26.52
C ASP A 409 11.77 3.16 25.41
N ALA A 410 10.65 3.80 25.69
CA ALA A 410 9.57 4.01 24.74
C ALA A 410 9.48 5.49 24.35
N THR A 411 9.60 5.75 23.06
CA THR A 411 9.38 7.07 22.47
C THR A 411 8.12 7.00 21.61
N VAL A 412 7.14 7.85 21.91
CA VAL A 412 5.94 8.02 21.07
C VAL A 412 5.88 9.47 20.60
N HIS A 413 5.88 9.68 19.28
CA HIS A 413 5.96 11.00 18.66
C HIS A 413 4.90 11.19 17.59
N THR A 414 4.33 12.38 17.47
CA THR A 414 3.41 12.73 16.38
C THR A 414 3.99 13.90 15.59
N PHE A 415 4.18 13.69 14.30
CA PHE A 415 4.67 14.72 13.38
C PHE A 415 3.52 15.58 12.88
N PRO A 416 3.62 16.91 13.00
CA PRO A 416 2.58 17.82 12.51
C PRO A 416 2.61 17.93 10.97
N GLY A 417 1.43 17.98 10.36
CA GLY A 417 1.27 18.20 8.92
C GLY A 417 1.57 17.00 8.05
N LEU A 418 1.76 15.79 8.62
CA LEU A 418 2.09 14.58 7.86
C LEU A 418 0.91 13.61 7.77
N ASN A 419 0.80 12.93 6.62
CA ASN A 419 -0.18 11.88 6.36
C ASN A 419 0.32 10.48 6.79
N HIS A 420 -0.41 9.44 6.41
CA HIS A 420 -0.09 8.04 6.73
C HIS A 420 1.29 7.57 6.21
N LEU A 421 1.72 8.06 5.06
CA LEU A 421 3.03 7.75 4.46
C LEU A 421 4.16 8.67 4.98
N MET A 422 3.89 9.48 5.99
CA MET A 422 4.81 10.51 6.49
C MET A 422 5.18 11.57 5.43
N GLN A 423 4.27 11.88 4.53
CA GLN A 423 4.41 12.94 3.53
C GLN A 423 3.84 14.25 4.05
N PRO A 424 4.43 15.41 3.74
CA PRO A 424 3.81 16.71 3.96
C PRO A 424 2.50 16.81 3.16
N THR A 425 1.39 17.16 3.82
CA THR A 425 0.07 17.11 3.21
C THR A 425 -0.80 18.28 3.65
N ALA A 426 -1.75 18.67 2.79
CA ALA A 426 -2.73 19.68 3.14
C ALA A 426 -3.90 19.09 3.94
N THR A 427 -4.44 17.97 3.52
CA THR A 427 -5.66 17.38 4.09
C THR A 427 -5.47 16.00 4.72
N GLY A 428 -4.41 15.28 4.33
CA GLY A 428 -4.14 13.90 4.75
C GLY A 428 -4.91 12.83 4.00
N LYS A 429 -5.68 13.22 2.99
CA LYS A 429 -6.46 12.28 2.19
C LYS A 429 -5.56 11.33 1.41
N PRO A 430 -5.89 10.04 1.33
CA PRO A 430 -5.15 9.09 0.49
C PRO A 430 -5.07 9.51 -0.98
N SER A 431 -6.06 10.26 -1.49
CA SER A 431 -6.05 10.79 -2.86
C SER A 431 -4.95 11.83 -3.12
N GLU A 432 -4.33 12.40 -2.09
CA GLU A 432 -3.20 13.32 -2.26
C GLU A 432 -1.87 12.60 -2.53
N TYR A 433 -1.72 11.33 -2.16
CA TYR A 433 -0.44 10.60 -2.23
C TYR A 433 0.17 10.66 -3.63
N ALA A 434 -0.62 10.42 -4.66
CA ALA A 434 -0.14 10.45 -6.05
C ALA A 434 0.42 11.83 -6.46
N THR A 435 -0.10 12.92 -5.88
CA THR A 435 0.21 14.30 -6.25
C THR A 435 1.30 14.94 -5.40
N ILE A 436 1.75 14.29 -4.34
CA ILE A 436 2.86 14.75 -3.50
C ILE A 436 4.17 14.22 -4.09
N GLU A 437 5.18 15.08 -4.30
CA GLU A 437 6.51 14.67 -4.80
C GLU A 437 7.35 13.99 -3.73
N THR A 438 7.20 14.42 -2.48
CA THR A 438 7.96 13.91 -1.33
C THR A 438 7.47 12.53 -0.92
N THR A 439 8.37 11.56 -0.87
CA THR A 439 8.04 10.18 -0.44
C THR A 439 7.95 10.06 1.09
N ILE A 440 8.92 10.62 1.81
CA ILE A 440 8.90 10.74 3.28
C ILE A 440 9.50 12.10 3.64
N ASP A 441 8.89 12.83 4.59
CA ASP A 441 9.44 14.11 5.06
C ASP A 441 10.87 13.90 5.59
N PRO A 442 11.85 14.71 5.14
CA PRO A 442 13.24 14.62 5.59
C PRO A 442 13.41 14.74 7.11
N ALA A 443 12.49 15.44 7.80
CA ALA A 443 12.54 15.54 9.26
C ALA A 443 12.25 14.19 9.92
N VAL A 444 11.36 13.36 9.35
CA VAL A 444 11.09 11.99 9.81
C VAL A 444 12.34 11.13 9.64
N LEU A 445 12.95 11.14 8.45
CA LEU A 445 14.17 10.37 8.16
C LEU A 445 15.30 10.73 9.15
N THR A 446 15.49 12.03 9.39
CA THR A 446 16.49 12.55 10.35
C THR A 446 16.17 12.12 11.78
N TYR A 447 14.91 12.24 12.20
CA TYR A 447 14.49 11.89 13.55
C TYR A 447 14.67 10.39 13.84
N VAL A 448 14.22 9.53 12.95
CA VAL A 448 14.33 8.07 13.11
C VAL A 448 15.79 7.63 13.09
N THR A 449 16.60 8.14 12.15
CA THR A 449 18.04 7.86 12.11
C THR A 449 18.76 8.32 13.37
N GLY A 450 18.42 9.51 13.88
CA GLY A 450 18.97 10.03 15.13
C GLY A 450 18.57 9.17 16.33
N TRP A 451 17.33 8.71 16.42
CA TRP A 451 16.85 7.82 17.48
C TRP A 451 17.60 6.48 17.45
N LEU A 452 17.77 5.88 16.25
CA LEU A 452 18.52 4.62 16.05
C LEU A 452 19.99 4.78 16.45
N THR A 453 20.66 5.83 15.98
CA THR A 453 22.08 6.07 16.23
C THR A 453 22.40 6.24 17.73
N GLN A 454 21.49 6.82 18.50
CA GLN A 454 21.64 6.97 19.95
C GLN A 454 21.55 5.65 20.72
N ARG A 455 20.78 4.69 20.24
CA ARG A 455 20.45 3.43 20.96
C ARG A 455 21.19 2.22 20.41
N VAL A 456 21.43 2.19 19.13
CA VAL A 456 22.09 1.10 18.41
C VAL A 456 23.14 1.70 17.45
N PRO A 457 24.16 2.40 17.97
CA PRO A 457 25.11 3.14 17.14
C PRO A 457 25.82 2.21 16.16
N PRO A 458 25.97 2.57 14.87
CA PRO A 458 26.89 1.88 13.96
C PRO A 458 28.31 1.89 14.51
N ARG A 459 29.12 0.90 14.15
CA ARG A 459 30.54 0.83 14.58
C ARG A 459 31.44 1.53 13.58
#